data_f9fe91c6821a050b2ae205319ff9811a
#
_entry.id   f9fe91c6821a050b2ae205319ff9811a
#
_cell.length_a   1.000
_cell.length_b   1.000
_cell.length_c   1.000
_cell.angle_alpha   90.00
_cell.angle_beta   90.00
_cell.angle_gamma   90.00
#
_symmetry.space_group_name_H-M   'P 1'
#
loop_
_entity.id
_entity.type
_entity.pdbx_description
1 polymer ?
#
loop_
_entity_poly.entity_id
_entity_poly.type
_entity_poly.pdbx_seq_one_letter_code
_entity_poly.pdbx_strand_id
1 'polypeptide(L)'
;MSLSNNIQANARKLFELLQNKYIVDYFQREYKWEYKHIEQLLVDLEASFLSNYEIGNTIQDINSKYNSYYLGPVVICEKGSIRSIVDGQQRLTSITLLLIYLHNLQKNSNDPEDIIPLIYSKKGGRKTYNIEVPDRTKILEALFNSEDYDISNETDESIKNMFERYTDISNIFSEELKNDKLPLFIEWLKEKVVFV
;
A
#
# COMPACT_ATOMS: atom_id res chain seq x y z
N MET A 1 31.49 0.64 -22.62
CA MET A 1 30.04 0.34 -22.70
C MET A 1 29.28 1.58 -22.26
N SER A 2 28.59 2.22 -23.20
CA SER A 2 27.75 3.38 -22.89
C SER A 2 26.54 2.88 -22.10
N LEU A 3 26.43 3.26 -20.84
CA LEU A 3 25.19 3.13 -20.08
C LEU A 3 24.19 4.10 -20.71
N SER A 4 23.29 3.60 -21.52
CA SER A 4 22.13 4.39 -21.95
C SER A 4 21.25 4.61 -20.72
N ASN A 5 21.37 5.79 -20.12
CA ASN A 5 20.43 6.25 -19.10
C ASN A 5 19.07 6.53 -19.76
N ASN A 6 18.29 5.49 -20.01
CA ASN A 6 16.94 5.64 -20.52
C ASN A 6 15.98 5.82 -19.36
N ILE A 7 15.43 7.01 -19.22
CA ILE A 7 14.26 7.25 -18.37
C ILE A 7 13.04 6.76 -19.14
N GLN A 8 12.26 5.89 -18.50
CA GLN A 8 11.01 5.38 -19.04
C GLN A 8 9.88 5.74 -18.09
N ALA A 9 8.80 6.31 -18.60
CA ALA A 9 7.58 6.57 -17.86
C ALA A 9 6.49 5.59 -18.32
N ASN A 10 6.00 4.78 -17.41
CA ASN A 10 4.98 3.78 -17.68
C ASN A 10 3.92 3.82 -16.59
N ALA A 11 2.65 3.87 -16.99
CA ALA A 11 1.57 3.67 -16.05
C ALA A 11 1.59 2.22 -15.53
N ARG A 12 1.52 2.06 -14.20
CA ARG A 12 1.49 0.77 -13.51
C ARG A 12 0.33 0.75 -12.54
N LYS A 13 -0.47 -0.30 -12.59
CA LYS A 13 -1.47 -0.58 -11.56
C LYS A 13 -0.78 -0.90 -10.24
N LEU A 14 -1.46 -0.63 -9.13
CA LEU A 14 -0.96 -0.97 -7.80
C LEU A 14 -0.56 -2.45 -7.71
N PHE A 15 -1.39 -3.35 -8.25
CA PHE A 15 -1.13 -4.78 -8.32
C PHE A 15 0.19 -5.09 -9.04
N GLU A 16 0.43 -4.52 -10.22
CA GLU A 16 1.65 -4.75 -11.00
C GLU A 16 2.90 -4.19 -10.31
N LEU A 17 2.76 -3.02 -9.67
CA LEU A 17 3.85 -2.39 -8.96
C LEU A 17 4.27 -3.23 -7.76
N LEU A 18 3.34 -3.59 -6.89
CA LEU A 18 3.61 -4.28 -5.64
C LEU A 18 3.88 -5.79 -5.77
N GLN A 19 3.80 -6.39 -6.94
CA GLN A 19 4.35 -7.73 -7.18
C GLN A 19 5.88 -7.77 -7.17
N ASN A 20 6.53 -6.64 -7.20
CA ASN A 20 7.98 -6.53 -7.17
C ASN A 20 8.47 -6.14 -5.77
N LYS A 21 9.76 -6.41 -5.53
CA LYS A 21 10.45 -5.97 -4.33
C LYS A 21 11.24 -4.71 -4.59
N TYR A 22 11.16 -3.80 -3.64
CA TYR A 22 11.87 -2.55 -3.67
C TYR A 22 12.62 -2.35 -2.37
N ILE A 23 13.81 -1.80 -2.46
CA ILE A 23 14.52 -1.26 -1.31
C ILE A 23 14.35 0.26 -1.28
N VAL A 24 14.44 0.83 -0.10
CA VAL A 24 14.50 2.29 0.09
C VAL A 24 15.90 2.64 0.52
N ASP A 25 16.57 3.53 -0.22
CA ASP A 25 17.93 3.96 0.08
C ASP A 25 18.00 4.66 1.45
N TYR A 26 19.15 4.50 2.13
CA TYR A 26 19.32 4.98 3.52
C TYR A 26 18.94 6.45 3.71
N PHE A 27 19.24 7.31 2.74
CA PHE A 27 18.95 8.75 2.80
C PHE A 27 17.47 9.11 2.68
N GLN A 28 16.62 8.16 2.29
CA GLN A 28 15.18 8.37 2.04
C GLN A 28 14.30 7.55 2.99
N ARG A 29 14.88 6.93 4.02
CA ARG A 29 14.15 5.99 4.88
C ARG A 29 13.19 6.63 5.84
N GLU A 30 13.27 7.94 6.09
CA GLU A 30 12.36 8.59 7.02
C GLU A 30 10.92 8.59 6.50
N TYR A 31 10.01 8.03 7.29
CA TYR A 31 8.58 8.12 7.02
C TYR A 31 8.01 9.30 7.81
N LYS A 32 7.50 10.31 7.08
CA LYS A 32 7.12 11.63 7.64
C LYS A 32 5.66 12.02 7.36
N TRP A 33 4.85 11.13 6.81
CA TRP A 33 3.45 11.46 6.63
C TRP A 33 2.75 11.68 7.95
N GLU A 34 1.93 12.73 7.99
CA GLU A 34 1.12 13.16 9.10
C GLU A 34 -0.34 12.71 8.89
N TYR A 35 -1.17 12.84 9.91
CA TYR A 35 -2.61 12.57 9.87
C TYR A 35 -3.30 13.11 8.61
N LYS A 36 -3.10 14.40 8.29
CA LYS A 36 -3.73 15.06 7.14
C LYS A 36 -3.44 14.37 5.79
N HIS A 37 -2.26 13.75 5.65
CA HIS A 37 -1.91 13.05 4.41
C HIS A 37 -2.64 11.71 4.28
N ILE A 38 -2.85 11.01 5.39
CA ILE A 38 -3.63 9.77 5.44
C ILE A 38 -5.12 10.09 5.24
N GLU A 39 -5.64 11.12 5.92
CA GLU A 39 -7.02 11.57 5.75
C GLU A 39 -7.31 11.90 4.28
N GLN A 40 -6.47 12.73 3.65
CA GLN A 40 -6.63 13.08 2.23
C GLN A 40 -6.56 11.83 1.34
N LEU A 41 -5.60 10.94 1.59
CA LEU A 41 -5.47 9.70 0.82
C LEU A 41 -6.76 8.87 0.88
N LEU A 42 -7.32 8.65 2.07
CA LEU A 42 -8.52 7.84 2.25
C LEU A 42 -9.74 8.51 1.64
N VAL A 43 -9.91 9.81 1.85
CA VAL A 43 -11.01 10.59 1.25
C VAL A 43 -10.96 10.53 -0.27
N ASP A 44 -9.80 10.69 -0.88
CA ASP A 44 -9.64 10.66 -2.33
C ASP A 44 -9.91 9.27 -2.91
N LEU A 45 -9.41 8.22 -2.26
CA LEU A 45 -9.65 6.83 -2.67
C LEU A 45 -11.12 6.47 -2.56
N GLU A 46 -11.78 6.80 -1.44
CA GLU A 46 -13.20 6.57 -1.23
C GLU A 46 -14.05 7.30 -2.27
N ALA A 47 -13.84 8.61 -2.45
CA ALA A 47 -14.58 9.42 -3.41
C ALA A 47 -14.41 8.90 -4.84
N SER A 48 -13.19 8.51 -5.23
CA SER A 48 -12.92 7.96 -6.56
C SER A 48 -13.61 6.61 -6.77
N PHE A 49 -13.62 5.74 -5.78
CA PHE A 49 -14.32 4.45 -5.85
C PHE A 49 -15.84 4.65 -5.93
N LEU A 50 -16.40 5.42 -4.99
CA LEU A 50 -17.85 5.62 -4.88
C LEU A 50 -18.45 6.38 -6.09
N SER A 51 -17.66 7.21 -6.77
CA SER A 51 -18.10 7.91 -7.99
C SER A 51 -18.52 6.98 -9.14
N ASN A 52 -18.09 5.71 -9.09
CA ASN A 52 -18.39 4.70 -10.10
C ASN A 52 -19.23 3.54 -9.55
N TYR A 53 -19.47 3.53 -8.23
CA TYR A 53 -20.18 2.43 -7.59
C TYR A 53 -21.69 2.51 -7.84
N GLU A 54 -22.27 1.41 -8.27
CA GLU A 54 -23.71 1.20 -8.37
C GLU A 54 -24.12 -0.06 -7.60
N ILE A 55 -25.31 -0.04 -7.00
CA ILE A 55 -25.84 -1.21 -6.30
C ILE A 55 -25.95 -2.38 -7.27
N GLY A 56 -25.41 -3.54 -6.88
CA GLY A 56 -25.38 -4.74 -7.72
C GLY A 56 -24.14 -4.88 -8.59
N ASN A 57 -23.18 -3.94 -8.49
CA ASN A 57 -21.87 -4.15 -9.11
C ASN A 57 -21.17 -5.40 -8.55
N THR A 58 -20.45 -6.05 -9.41
CA THR A 58 -19.62 -7.24 -9.13
C THR A 58 -18.15 -6.95 -9.34
N ILE A 59 -17.27 -7.86 -8.92
CA ILE A 59 -15.83 -7.75 -9.15
C ILE A 59 -15.49 -7.61 -10.65
N GLN A 60 -16.24 -8.29 -11.54
CA GLN A 60 -16.05 -8.17 -12.98
C GLN A 60 -16.35 -6.78 -13.53
N ASP A 61 -17.22 -6.02 -12.86
CA ASP A 61 -17.58 -4.66 -13.27
C ASP A 61 -16.44 -3.66 -13.03
N ILE A 62 -15.51 -3.96 -12.10
CA ILE A 62 -14.38 -3.08 -11.78
C ILE A 62 -13.58 -2.72 -13.04
N ASN A 63 -13.28 -3.71 -13.87
CA ASN A 63 -12.47 -3.47 -15.08
C ASN A 63 -13.20 -2.71 -16.18
N SER A 64 -14.51 -2.85 -16.29
CA SER A 64 -15.31 -2.29 -17.38
C SER A 64 -16.00 -0.96 -17.06
N LYS A 65 -16.34 -0.73 -15.78
CA LYS A 65 -17.17 0.42 -15.36
C LYS A 65 -16.43 1.47 -14.53
N TYR A 66 -15.35 1.07 -13.84
CA TYR A 66 -14.66 1.98 -12.93
C TYR A 66 -13.50 2.71 -13.60
N ASN A 67 -13.39 4.00 -13.32
CA ASN A 67 -12.27 4.82 -13.76
C ASN A 67 -11.01 4.50 -12.95
N SER A 68 -9.85 4.73 -13.57
CA SER A 68 -8.57 4.67 -12.87
C SER A 68 -8.34 5.93 -12.06
N TYR A 69 -7.73 5.76 -10.90
CA TYR A 69 -7.27 6.85 -10.02
C TYR A 69 -5.75 6.95 -10.06
N TYR A 70 -5.24 8.10 -10.46
CA TYR A 70 -3.81 8.37 -10.48
C TYR A 70 -3.32 8.83 -9.10
N LEU A 71 -2.54 7.98 -8.43
CA LEU A 71 -2.06 8.27 -7.08
C LEU A 71 -0.77 9.11 -7.07
N GLY A 72 -0.09 9.21 -8.18
CA GLY A 72 1.11 10.03 -8.31
C GLY A 72 2.32 9.28 -8.87
N PRO A 73 3.47 9.97 -9.06
CA PRO A 73 4.66 9.35 -9.61
C PRO A 73 5.38 8.47 -8.58
N VAL A 74 6.03 7.42 -9.09
CA VAL A 74 7.02 6.63 -8.35
C VAL A 74 8.27 6.51 -9.20
N VAL A 75 9.39 7.03 -8.71
CA VAL A 75 10.67 6.94 -9.41
C VAL A 75 11.45 5.74 -8.88
N ILE A 76 11.78 4.81 -9.77
CA ILE A 76 12.51 3.59 -9.46
C ILE A 76 13.83 3.59 -10.23
N CYS A 77 14.92 3.31 -9.53
CA CYS A 77 16.21 3.04 -10.11
C CYS A 77 16.48 1.54 -10.11
N GLU A 78 16.73 0.97 -11.30
CA GLU A 78 17.10 -0.45 -11.44
C GLU A 78 18.60 -0.61 -11.68
N LYS A 79 19.26 -1.39 -10.80
CA LYS A 79 20.68 -1.75 -10.95
C LYS A 79 20.82 -3.27 -10.84
N GLY A 80 20.91 -3.94 -11.97
CA GLY A 80 20.88 -5.40 -12.02
C GLY A 80 19.54 -5.94 -11.54
N SER A 81 19.54 -6.75 -10.49
CA SER A 81 18.32 -7.30 -9.86
C SER A 81 17.75 -6.45 -8.74
N ILE A 82 18.39 -5.33 -8.42
CA ILE A 82 18.01 -4.45 -7.31
C ILE A 82 17.16 -3.31 -7.86
N ARG A 83 15.98 -3.10 -7.25
CA ARG A 83 15.09 -1.99 -7.52
C ARG A 83 15.04 -1.08 -6.29
N SER A 84 15.51 0.16 -6.44
CA SER A 84 15.48 1.16 -5.37
C SER A 84 14.42 2.21 -5.67
N ILE A 85 13.58 2.53 -4.68
CA ILE A 85 12.65 3.66 -4.77
C ILE A 85 13.45 4.94 -4.54
N VAL A 86 13.41 5.84 -5.52
CA VAL A 86 14.04 7.17 -5.46
C VAL A 86 13.02 8.23 -5.05
N ASP A 87 11.76 8.09 -5.47
CA ASP A 87 10.65 8.96 -5.04
C ASP A 87 9.35 8.15 -4.94
N GLY A 88 8.40 8.64 -4.15
CA GLY A 88 7.11 7.99 -3.91
C GLY A 88 7.09 7.03 -2.71
N GLN A 89 8.17 6.90 -1.96
CA GLN A 89 8.27 5.99 -0.82
C GLN A 89 7.23 6.26 0.28
N GLN A 90 6.87 7.52 0.53
CA GLN A 90 5.86 7.88 1.53
C GLN A 90 4.50 7.28 1.16
N ARG A 91 4.07 7.48 -0.10
CA ARG A 91 2.82 6.93 -0.63
C ARG A 91 2.80 5.40 -0.59
N LEU A 92 3.88 4.76 -1.06
CA LEU A 92 3.94 3.30 -1.07
C LEU A 92 3.96 2.71 0.34
N THR A 93 4.62 3.36 1.31
CA THR A 93 4.56 2.96 2.72
C THR A 93 3.13 3.10 3.25
N SER A 94 2.44 4.21 2.97
CA SER A 94 1.05 4.44 3.42
C SER A 94 0.07 3.46 2.78
N ILE A 95 0.23 3.15 1.49
CA ILE A 95 -0.55 2.09 0.83
C ILE A 95 -0.27 0.72 1.46
N THR A 96 0.98 0.42 1.83
CA THR A 96 1.30 -0.83 2.53
C THR A 96 0.58 -0.90 3.88
N LEU A 97 0.54 0.19 4.66
CA LEU A 97 -0.22 0.25 5.91
C LEU A 97 -1.73 0.07 5.67
N LEU A 98 -2.28 0.70 4.62
CA LEU A 98 -3.67 0.50 4.24
C LEU A 98 -3.96 -0.96 3.85
N LEU A 99 -3.10 -1.59 3.05
CA LEU A 99 -3.26 -3.00 2.67
C LEU A 99 -3.20 -3.93 3.90
N ILE A 100 -2.32 -3.65 4.87
CA ILE A 100 -2.27 -4.39 6.14
C ILE A 100 -3.58 -4.21 6.91
N TYR A 101 -4.11 -3.00 6.98
CA TYR A 101 -5.40 -2.73 7.63
C TYR A 101 -6.54 -3.49 6.95
N LEU A 102 -6.64 -3.43 5.62
CA LEU A 102 -7.66 -4.13 4.84
C LEU A 102 -7.53 -5.66 4.99
N HIS A 103 -6.31 -6.18 5.04
CA HIS A 103 -6.08 -7.59 5.35
C HIS A 103 -6.64 -7.96 6.72
N ASN A 104 -6.38 -7.15 7.74
CA ASN A 104 -6.87 -7.39 9.10
C ASN A 104 -8.39 -7.26 9.19
N LEU A 105 -8.98 -6.30 8.46
CA LEU A 105 -10.42 -6.07 8.45
C LEU A 105 -11.21 -7.26 7.90
N GLN A 106 -10.65 -7.99 6.94
CA GLN A 106 -11.32 -9.15 6.32
C GLN A 106 -10.93 -10.51 6.93
N LYS A 107 -10.17 -10.56 8.04
CA LYS A 107 -9.72 -11.83 8.67
C LYS A 107 -10.86 -12.80 8.99
N ASN A 108 -12.04 -12.30 9.29
CA ASN A 108 -13.22 -13.09 9.62
C ASN A 108 -14.20 -13.24 8.45
N SER A 109 -13.83 -12.78 7.26
CA SER A 109 -14.64 -12.96 6.06
C SER A 109 -14.57 -14.43 5.60
N ASN A 110 -15.69 -14.94 5.07
CA ASN A 110 -15.74 -16.28 4.49
C ASN A 110 -14.99 -16.39 3.16
N ASP A 111 -14.85 -15.26 2.45
CA ASP A 111 -14.20 -15.18 1.14
C ASP A 111 -13.35 -13.89 1.09
N PRO A 112 -12.17 -13.87 1.73
CA PRO A 112 -11.32 -12.70 1.75
C PRO A 112 -10.57 -12.55 0.43
N GLU A 113 -10.48 -11.31 -0.06
CA GLU A 113 -9.63 -10.97 -1.20
C GLU A 113 -8.15 -11.22 -0.87
N ASP A 114 -7.43 -11.89 -1.77
CA ASP A 114 -5.99 -12.15 -1.56
C ASP A 114 -5.16 -10.91 -1.89
N ILE A 115 -4.77 -10.18 -0.84
CA ILE A 115 -3.88 -9.02 -0.90
C ILE A 115 -2.51 -9.26 -0.26
N ILE A 116 -2.29 -10.42 0.29
CA ILE A 116 -1.02 -10.80 0.93
C ILE A 116 0.18 -10.61 -0.02
N PRO A 117 0.12 -11.04 -1.30
CA PRO A 117 1.23 -10.87 -2.24
C PRO A 117 1.62 -9.41 -2.49
N LEU A 118 0.71 -8.44 -2.24
CA LEU A 118 0.98 -7.02 -2.37
C LEU A 118 1.72 -6.43 -1.15
N ILE A 119 1.67 -7.12 -0.01
CA ILE A 119 2.30 -6.70 1.24
C ILE A 119 3.70 -7.31 1.36
N TYR A 120 3.78 -8.64 1.20
CA TYR A 120 5.04 -9.36 1.30
C TYR A 120 5.07 -10.60 0.40
N SER A 121 6.27 -11.10 0.15
CA SER A 121 6.50 -12.38 -0.53
C SER A 121 7.33 -13.32 0.36
N LYS A 122 7.19 -14.63 0.15
CA LYS A 122 8.02 -15.64 0.81
C LYS A 122 9.02 -16.20 -0.19
N LYS A 123 10.32 -16.17 0.15
CA LYS A 123 11.37 -16.80 -0.63
C LYS A 123 12.26 -17.63 0.31
N GLY A 124 12.40 -18.92 0.02
CA GLY A 124 13.20 -19.83 0.87
C GLY A 124 12.75 -19.89 2.34
N GLY A 125 11.42 -19.77 2.59
CA GLY A 125 10.85 -19.76 3.94
C GLY A 125 10.94 -18.42 4.68
N ARG A 126 11.63 -17.41 4.11
CA ARG A 126 11.73 -16.06 4.70
C ARG A 126 10.66 -15.15 4.12
N LYS A 127 9.94 -14.45 5.00
CA LYS A 127 9.02 -13.36 4.68
C LYS A 127 9.83 -12.10 4.39
N THR A 128 9.54 -11.43 3.28
CA THR A 128 10.16 -10.15 2.93
C THR A 128 9.09 -9.21 2.44
N TYR A 129 8.95 -8.04 3.05
CA TYR A 129 8.01 -7.01 2.62
C TYR A 129 8.39 -6.48 1.24
N ASN A 130 7.39 -6.13 0.44
CA ASN A 130 7.61 -5.65 -0.93
C ASN A 130 8.29 -4.28 -0.95
N ILE A 131 8.06 -3.46 0.08
CA ILE A 131 8.84 -2.25 0.36
C ILE A 131 9.77 -2.58 1.53
N GLU A 132 11.01 -2.90 1.22
CA GLU A 132 11.98 -3.39 2.20
C GLU A 132 12.75 -2.24 2.85
N VAL A 133 12.49 -2.05 4.14
CA VAL A 133 13.28 -1.22 5.04
C VAL A 133 13.54 -2.06 6.29
N PRO A 134 14.75 -2.58 6.50
CA PRO A 134 15.02 -3.56 7.56
C PRO A 134 14.56 -3.12 8.95
N ASP A 135 14.80 -1.85 9.29
CA ASP A 135 14.46 -1.28 10.60
C ASP A 135 12.95 -1.26 10.87
N ARG A 136 12.11 -1.30 9.82
CA ARG A 136 10.62 -1.29 9.90
C ARG A 136 9.98 -2.67 9.91
N THR A 137 10.77 -3.73 9.77
CA THR A 137 10.21 -5.10 9.67
C THR A 137 9.39 -5.47 10.89
N LYS A 138 9.87 -5.15 12.10
CA LYS A 138 9.18 -5.48 13.36
C LYS A 138 7.80 -4.83 13.48
N ILE A 139 7.71 -3.53 13.19
CA ILE A 139 6.42 -2.83 13.26
C ILE A 139 5.45 -3.37 12.21
N LEU A 140 5.91 -3.60 10.97
CA LEU A 140 5.06 -4.17 9.93
C LEU A 140 4.54 -5.56 10.29
N GLU A 141 5.37 -6.41 10.93
CA GLU A 141 4.96 -7.72 11.42
C GLU A 141 3.93 -7.62 12.53
N ALA A 142 4.13 -6.77 13.53
CA ALA A 142 3.18 -6.55 14.60
C ALA A 142 1.82 -6.07 14.06
N LEU A 143 1.83 -5.05 13.19
CA LEU A 143 0.60 -4.55 12.55
C LEU A 143 -0.10 -5.62 11.70
N PHE A 144 0.66 -6.39 10.91
CA PHE A 144 0.10 -7.45 10.07
C PHE A 144 -0.54 -8.58 10.88
N ASN A 145 0.07 -8.95 12.00
CA ASN A 145 -0.45 -10.00 12.88
C ASN A 145 -1.55 -9.50 13.84
N SER A 146 -1.79 -8.19 13.90
CA SER A 146 -2.62 -7.52 14.92
C SER A 146 -2.09 -7.76 16.34
N GLU A 147 -0.77 -7.74 16.49
CA GLU A 147 -0.07 -7.86 17.77
C GLU A 147 0.12 -6.49 18.40
N ASP A 148 0.11 -6.44 19.73
CA ASP A 148 0.45 -5.23 20.45
C ASP A 148 1.91 -4.83 20.20
N TYR A 149 2.13 -3.54 19.93
CA TYR A 149 3.45 -2.96 19.75
C TYR A 149 3.66 -1.84 20.77
N ASP A 150 4.65 -2.03 21.64
CA ASP A 150 4.98 -1.00 22.66
C ASP A 150 5.73 0.17 22.00
N ILE A 151 4.98 1.22 21.70
CA ILE A 151 5.49 2.46 21.10
C ILE A 151 6.16 3.38 22.13
N SER A 152 5.96 3.16 23.43
CA SER A 152 6.40 4.09 24.49
C SER A 152 7.92 4.21 24.59
N ASN A 153 8.63 3.13 24.29
CA ASN A 153 10.09 3.06 24.30
C ASN A 153 10.72 3.14 22.91
N GLU A 154 9.93 3.35 21.86
CA GLU A 154 10.44 3.47 20.51
C GLU A 154 11.18 4.81 20.33
N THR A 155 12.34 4.77 19.69
CA THR A 155 13.18 5.96 19.45
C THR A 155 13.19 6.38 17.97
N ASP A 156 12.83 5.47 17.07
CA ASP A 156 12.75 5.75 15.63
C ASP A 156 11.44 6.46 15.30
N GLU A 157 11.54 7.73 14.93
CA GLU A 157 10.38 8.55 14.54
C GLU A 157 9.62 7.98 13.34
N SER A 158 10.30 7.29 12.43
CA SER A 158 9.60 6.65 11.30
C SER A 158 8.70 5.51 11.76
N ILE A 159 9.14 4.74 12.75
CA ILE A 159 8.36 3.65 13.34
C ILE A 159 7.16 4.21 14.09
N LYS A 160 7.36 5.27 14.90
CA LYS A 160 6.26 5.98 15.58
C LYS A 160 5.23 6.48 14.57
N ASN A 161 5.69 7.18 13.54
CA ASN A 161 4.82 7.70 12.49
C ASN A 161 4.04 6.58 11.78
N MET A 162 4.66 5.43 11.51
CA MET A 162 3.97 4.29 10.90
C MET A 162 2.88 3.74 11.80
N PHE A 163 3.15 3.58 13.09
CA PHE A 163 2.17 3.12 14.07
C PHE A 163 0.98 4.10 14.17
N GLU A 164 1.27 5.38 14.31
CA GLU A 164 0.24 6.42 14.36
C GLU A 164 -0.60 6.46 13.07
N ARG A 165 0.04 6.41 11.91
CA ARG A 165 -0.68 6.44 10.61
C ARG A 165 -1.52 5.19 10.39
N TYR A 166 -1.08 4.03 10.83
CA TYR A 166 -1.92 2.83 10.84
C TYR A 166 -3.14 3.00 11.76
N THR A 167 -2.93 3.58 12.94
CA THR A 167 -4.02 3.89 13.88
C THR A 167 -5.00 4.91 13.28
N ASP A 168 -4.50 5.94 12.60
CA ASP A 168 -5.33 6.90 11.88
C ASP A 168 -6.17 6.20 10.80
N ILE A 169 -5.56 5.35 9.97
CA ILE A 169 -6.30 4.54 8.98
C ILE A 169 -7.44 3.78 9.65
N SER A 170 -7.16 3.11 10.77
CA SER A 170 -8.17 2.34 11.51
C SER A 170 -9.32 3.19 12.02
N ASN A 171 -9.03 4.43 12.44
CA ASN A 171 -10.02 5.33 13.02
C ASN A 171 -10.89 6.05 11.98
N ILE A 172 -10.32 6.36 10.81
CA ILE A 172 -11.00 7.19 9.80
C ILE A 172 -11.44 6.42 8.56
N PHE A 173 -11.08 5.14 8.42
CA PHE A 173 -11.56 4.33 7.30
C PHE A 173 -13.08 4.25 7.30
N SER A 174 -13.68 4.60 6.17
CA SER A 174 -15.12 4.76 6.02
C SER A 174 -15.90 3.49 6.36
N GLU A 175 -16.93 3.63 7.21
CA GLU A 175 -17.89 2.56 7.48
C GLU A 175 -18.66 2.15 6.22
N GLU A 176 -18.82 3.08 5.27
CA GLU A 176 -19.50 2.81 4.00
C GLU A 176 -18.75 1.81 3.13
N LEU A 177 -17.40 1.77 3.22
CA LEU A 177 -16.56 0.84 2.46
C LEU A 177 -16.41 -0.53 3.12
N LYS A 178 -16.92 -0.70 4.34
CA LYS A 178 -16.89 -1.99 5.05
C LYS A 178 -18.01 -2.92 4.52
N ASN A 179 -17.94 -4.18 4.91
CA ASN A 179 -18.92 -5.20 4.53
C ASN A 179 -19.00 -5.43 3.01
N ASP A 180 -20.14 -5.28 2.40
CA ASP A 180 -20.43 -5.67 1.02
C ASP A 180 -19.60 -4.92 -0.04
N LYS A 181 -19.15 -3.70 0.26
CA LYS A 181 -18.32 -2.90 -0.65
C LYS A 181 -16.83 -3.23 -0.52
N LEU A 182 -16.41 -3.85 0.57
CA LEU A 182 -14.99 -4.08 0.87
C LEU A 182 -14.27 -4.91 -0.21
N PRO A 183 -14.80 -6.05 -0.69
CA PRO A 183 -14.16 -6.82 -1.77
C PRO A 183 -14.03 -6.00 -3.06
N LEU A 184 -15.06 -5.25 -3.42
CA LEU A 184 -15.05 -4.39 -4.60
C LEU A 184 -14.02 -3.25 -4.48
N PHE A 185 -13.93 -2.63 -3.30
CA PHE A 185 -12.93 -1.58 -3.02
C PHE A 185 -11.51 -2.14 -3.09
N ILE A 186 -11.26 -3.31 -2.53
CA ILE A 186 -9.95 -3.97 -2.59
C ILE A 186 -9.57 -4.29 -4.05
N GLU A 187 -10.49 -4.85 -4.83
CA GLU A 187 -10.22 -5.15 -6.24
C GLU A 187 -10.00 -3.86 -7.04
N TRP A 188 -10.79 -2.82 -6.77
CA TRP A 188 -10.57 -1.51 -7.39
C TRP A 188 -9.21 -0.92 -7.03
N LEU A 189 -8.76 -1.00 -5.78
CA LEU A 189 -7.41 -0.59 -5.38
C LEU A 189 -6.34 -1.29 -6.20
N LYS A 190 -6.46 -2.60 -6.39
CA LYS A 190 -5.51 -3.43 -7.14
C LYS A 190 -5.43 -3.02 -8.61
N GLU A 191 -6.60 -2.85 -9.25
CA GLU A 191 -6.74 -2.78 -10.69
C GLU A 191 -6.86 -1.36 -11.25
N LYS A 192 -7.30 -0.40 -10.43
CA LYS A 192 -7.63 0.96 -10.87
C LYS A 192 -6.78 2.05 -10.25
N VAL A 193 -6.11 1.80 -9.13
CA VAL A 193 -5.13 2.74 -8.61
C VAL A 193 -3.82 2.58 -9.39
N VAL A 194 -3.38 3.69 -10.03
CA VAL A 194 -2.22 3.69 -10.94
C VAL A 194 -1.17 4.70 -10.51
N PHE A 195 0.07 4.33 -10.80
CA PHE A 195 1.27 5.14 -10.65
C PHE A 195 1.95 5.34 -12.00
N VAL A 196 2.77 6.37 -12.13
CA VAL A 196 3.62 6.60 -13.31
C VAL A 196 5.06 6.80 -12.90
#